data_8c274b6270c30d6ddee6d02545ea9e3a
#
_entry.id   8c274b6270c30d6ddee6d02545ea9e3a
#
_cell.length_a   1.000
_cell.length_b   1.000
_cell.length_c   1.000
_cell.angle_alpha   90.00
_cell.angle_beta   90.00
_cell.angle_gamma   90.00
#
_symmetry.space_group_name_H-M   'P 1'
#
loop_
_entity.id
_entity.type
_entity.pdbx_description
1 polymer ?
#
loop_
_entity_poly.entity_id
_entity_poly.type
_entity_poly.pdbx_seq_one_letter_code
_entity_poly.pdbx_strand_id
1 'polypeptide(L)'
;MTDKNKKILFIAIPIAVVVIAALIIGAIFLLGGANDTYRTVKVYRIDGNAEVQKAAGDVLTPYENMLLENNDSVKTLEDGYLFLKLDEDKYLLAEPDTSFQLIATGDAQNSKTRIELAYGAVTIHVVNALSDDSFFEIGTGNSTMAVRGTSFRASVTENEQEGLQSGIEVFEGEVSVQPINPNGSTGEATTVTAGQAAIVDQEGNVEKTSEGVVLENLDETTLEFLKLAIENGKDVGADADEIDEIIANKQKTFTVTFVFDGKVFATERVAYGELATRPTLMPAPTGNWEFDFTTPITSDITVNWVE
;
A
#
# COMPACT_ATOMS: atom_id res chain seq x y z
N MET A 1 3.76 32.38 14.27
CA MET A 1 4.96 31.51 14.21
C MET A 1 5.74 31.90 12.97
N THR A 2 7.02 32.17 13.07
CA THR A 2 7.83 32.64 11.94
C THR A 2 8.22 31.47 11.03
N ASP A 3 8.32 31.72 9.71
CA ASP A 3 8.68 30.73 8.65
C ASP A 3 9.92 29.85 8.97
N LYS A 4 10.80 30.37 9.82
CA LYS A 4 11.99 29.66 10.28
C LYS A 4 11.66 28.50 11.22
N ASN A 5 10.59 28.61 12.00
CA ASN A 5 10.14 27.56 12.92
C ASN A 5 9.38 26.44 12.20
N LYS A 6 8.67 26.76 11.09
CA LYS A 6 8.02 25.77 10.23
C LYS A 6 9.06 24.89 9.51
N LYS A 7 10.13 25.48 8.94
CA LYS A 7 11.19 24.71 8.28
C LYS A 7 11.96 23.77 9.23
N ILE A 8 12.14 24.20 10.49
CA ILE A 8 12.79 23.36 11.52
C ILE A 8 11.87 22.21 11.93
N LEU A 9 10.56 22.41 11.97
CA LEU A 9 9.57 21.37 12.26
C LEU A 9 9.51 20.34 11.13
N PHE A 10 9.54 20.75 9.85
CA PHE A 10 9.55 19.86 8.69
C PHE A 10 10.79 18.94 8.57
N ILE A 11 11.92 19.37 9.13
CA ILE A 11 13.16 18.57 9.16
C ILE A 11 13.26 17.74 10.44
N ALA A 12 12.65 18.18 11.53
CA ALA A 12 12.76 17.51 12.83
C ALA A 12 11.83 16.30 12.96
N ILE A 13 10.65 16.31 12.32
CA ILE A 13 9.68 15.20 12.40
C ILE A 13 10.22 13.94 11.70
N PRO A 14 10.68 13.97 10.44
CA PRO A 14 11.25 12.77 9.81
C PRO A 14 12.50 12.26 10.52
N ILE A 15 13.32 13.17 11.10
CA ILE A 15 14.49 12.78 11.90
C ILE A 15 14.06 12.11 13.22
N ALA A 16 13.00 12.59 13.86
CA ALA A 16 12.49 11.99 15.10
C ALA A 16 11.88 10.60 14.86
N VAL A 17 11.15 10.40 13.76
CA VAL A 17 10.61 9.09 13.34
C VAL A 17 11.74 8.11 13.05
N VAL A 18 12.76 8.53 12.31
CA VAL A 18 13.95 7.71 12.03
C VAL A 18 14.72 7.36 13.31
N VAL A 19 14.83 8.29 14.28
CA VAL A 19 15.50 8.05 15.55
C VAL A 19 14.69 7.13 16.46
N ILE A 20 13.36 7.22 16.48
CA ILE A 20 12.49 6.32 17.26
C ILE A 20 12.51 4.92 16.63
N ALA A 21 12.43 4.79 15.31
CA ALA A 21 12.61 3.51 14.61
C ALA A 21 14.00 2.91 14.92
N ALA A 22 15.07 3.71 14.89
CA ALA A 22 16.42 3.24 15.23
C ALA A 22 16.56 2.83 16.72
N LEU A 23 15.83 3.45 17.65
CA LEU A 23 15.84 3.07 19.07
C LEU A 23 15.05 1.78 19.32
N ILE A 24 13.95 1.55 18.63
CA ILE A 24 13.19 0.30 18.68
C ILE A 24 14.02 -0.83 18.07
N ILE A 25 14.67 -0.61 16.93
CA ILE A 25 15.61 -1.54 16.29
C ILE A 25 16.79 -1.82 17.21
N GLY A 26 17.35 -0.81 17.87
CA GLY A 26 18.44 -0.98 18.84
C GLY A 26 18.04 -1.81 20.07
N ALA A 27 16.81 -1.70 20.54
CA ALA A 27 16.29 -2.51 21.64
C ALA A 27 16.09 -3.99 21.23
N ILE A 28 15.63 -4.25 20.01
CA ILE A 28 15.52 -5.61 19.46
C ILE A 28 16.90 -6.24 19.26
N PHE A 29 17.90 -5.46 18.82
CA PHE A 29 19.30 -5.91 18.65
C PHE A 29 19.97 -6.30 19.97
N LEU A 30 19.62 -5.63 21.07
CA LEU A 30 20.21 -5.90 22.41
C LEU A 30 19.56 -7.10 23.11
N LEU A 31 18.37 -7.54 22.68
CA LEU A 31 17.61 -8.64 23.28
C LEU A 31 17.63 -9.92 22.47
N GLY A 32 18.03 -9.87 21.20
CA GLY A 32 18.10 -11.01 20.29
C GLY A 32 19.53 -11.52 20.17
N GLY A 33 19.86 -12.59 20.87
CA GLY A 33 21.09 -13.34 20.62
C GLY A 33 21.04 -13.97 19.22
N ALA A 34 21.93 -13.56 18.32
CA ALA A 34 22.01 -14.03 16.96
C ALA A 34 22.39 -15.51 16.90
N ASN A 35 21.45 -16.32 16.42
CA ASN A 35 21.80 -17.50 15.62
C ASN A 35 21.32 -17.16 14.18
N ASP A 36 22.24 -16.63 13.37
CA ASP A 36 22.01 -16.34 11.96
C ASP A 36 21.83 -17.66 11.20
N THR A 37 20.61 -18.14 11.18
CA THR A 37 20.21 -19.20 10.25
C THR A 37 19.76 -18.52 8.97
N TYR A 38 20.45 -18.84 7.86
CA TYR A 38 20.16 -18.23 6.56
C TYR A 38 18.75 -18.59 6.13
N ARG A 39 17.91 -17.58 6.02
CA ARG A 39 16.62 -17.64 5.32
C ARG A 39 16.80 -17.13 3.91
N THR A 40 16.00 -17.63 2.98
CA THR A 40 16.05 -17.19 1.59
C THR A 40 15.02 -16.09 1.39
N VAL A 41 15.49 -14.86 1.24
CA VAL A 41 14.68 -13.74 0.74
C VAL A 41 15.31 -13.28 -0.55
N LYS A 42 14.58 -13.39 -1.66
CA LYS A 42 15.12 -13.06 -2.98
C LYS A 42 14.19 -12.17 -3.79
N VAL A 43 14.78 -11.29 -4.57
CA VAL A 43 14.10 -10.57 -5.63
C VAL A 43 13.76 -11.56 -6.74
N TYR A 44 12.49 -11.70 -7.11
CA TYR A 44 12.11 -12.57 -8.22
C TYR A 44 11.61 -11.82 -9.46
N ARG A 45 11.20 -10.55 -9.30
CA ARG A 45 10.82 -9.64 -10.40
C ARG A 45 11.05 -8.20 -9.98
N ILE A 46 11.35 -7.35 -10.94
CA ILE A 46 11.46 -5.91 -10.79
C ILE A 46 10.81 -5.27 -12.01
N ASP A 47 9.93 -4.30 -11.78
CA ASP A 47 9.38 -3.44 -12.83
C ASP A 47 9.71 -2.00 -12.42
N GLY A 48 10.26 -1.19 -13.33
CA GLY A 48 10.71 0.18 -13.05
C GLY A 48 11.95 0.27 -12.15
N ASN A 49 12.03 1.27 -11.29
CA ASN A 49 13.21 1.62 -10.53
C ASN A 49 13.09 1.35 -9.03
N ALA A 50 14.10 0.69 -8.47
CA ALA A 50 14.20 0.41 -7.05
C ALA A 50 15.65 0.44 -6.56
N GLU A 51 15.83 0.55 -5.25
CA GLU A 51 17.12 0.52 -4.54
C GLU A 51 17.05 -0.47 -3.39
N VAL A 52 18.15 -1.18 -3.17
CA VAL A 52 18.35 -2.02 -1.97
C VAL A 52 19.56 -1.47 -1.23
N GLN A 53 19.34 -1.02 0.00
CA GLN A 53 20.41 -0.65 0.91
C GLN A 53 20.75 -1.84 1.79
N LYS A 54 21.96 -2.35 1.66
CA LYS A 54 22.48 -3.43 2.50
C LYS A 54 22.69 -2.95 3.93
N ALA A 55 22.56 -3.86 4.89
CA ALA A 55 22.82 -3.56 6.30
C ALA A 55 24.21 -2.94 6.56
N ALA A 56 25.20 -3.24 5.70
CA ALA A 56 26.54 -2.64 5.72
C ALA A 56 26.61 -1.19 5.18
N GLY A 57 25.51 -0.67 4.61
CA GLY A 57 25.39 0.70 4.13
C GLY A 57 25.51 0.87 2.62
N ASP A 58 25.89 -0.16 1.87
CA ASP A 58 25.98 -0.10 0.41
C ASP A 58 24.59 -0.02 -0.20
N VAL A 59 24.39 0.90 -1.17
CA VAL A 59 23.15 1.02 -1.95
C VAL A 59 23.37 0.37 -3.32
N LEU A 60 22.52 -0.57 -3.67
CA LEU A 60 22.59 -1.37 -4.88
C LEU A 60 21.30 -1.25 -5.68
N THR A 61 21.41 -1.25 -7.01
CA THR A 61 20.25 -1.49 -7.87
C THR A 61 19.89 -2.97 -7.81
N PRO A 62 18.66 -3.35 -7.45
CA PRO A 62 18.27 -4.75 -7.38
C PRO A 62 18.28 -5.41 -8.75
N TYR A 63 18.48 -6.72 -8.76
CA TYR A 63 18.42 -7.59 -9.94
C TYR A 63 17.74 -8.92 -9.57
N GLU A 64 17.18 -9.60 -10.55
CA GLU A 64 16.51 -10.89 -10.32
C GLU A 64 17.47 -11.90 -9.69
N ASN A 65 16.94 -12.64 -8.70
CA ASN A 65 17.66 -13.57 -7.82
C ASN A 65 18.68 -12.90 -6.86
N MET A 66 18.71 -11.55 -6.75
CA MET A 66 19.45 -10.90 -5.68
C MET A 66 18.91 -11.36 -4.33
N LEU A 67 19.80 -11.74 -3.43
CA LEU A 67 19.43 -12.12 -2.06
C LEU A 67 19.43 -10.88 -1.15
N LEU A 68 18.35 -10.74 -0.39
CA LEU A 68 18.24 -9.81 0.70
C LEU A 68 18.60 -10.52 2.01
N GLU A 69 19.24 -9.78 2.89
CA GLU A 69 19.66 -10.24 4.21
C GLU A 69 18.89 -9.51 5.31
N ASN A 70 19.00 -10.02 6.50
CA ASN A 70 18.43 -9.36 7.68
C ASN A 70 18.96 -7.92 7.82
N ASN A 71 18.05 -6.97 8.04
CA ASN A 71 18.30 -5.53 8.12
C ASN A 71 18.63 -4.82 6.79
N ASP A 72 18.51 -5.47 5.63
CA ASP A 72 18.49 -4.75 4.36
C ASP A 72 17.22 -3.89 4.27
N SER A 73 17.35 -2.72 3.62
CA SER A 73 16.23 -1.84 3.34
C SER A 73 15.94 -1.79 1.85
N VAL A 74 14.67 -1.70 1.52
CA VAL A 74 14.17 -1.58 0.14
C VAL A 74 13.53 -0.21 -0.03
N LYS A 75 13.76 0.39 -1.18
CA LYS A 75 13.05 1.58 -1.63
C LYS A 75 12.69 1.43 -3.11
N THR A 76 11.39 1.54 -3.42
CA THR A 76 10.90 1.70 -4.80
C THR A 76 10.75 3.18 -5.11
N LEU A 77 10.92 3.56 -6.38
CA LEU A 77 10.67 4.91 -6.86
C LEU A 77 9.26 5.02 -7.45
N GLU A 78 8.88 6.21 -7.93
CA GLU A 78 7.55 6.53 -8.45
C GLU A 78 7.00 5.54 -9.50
N ASP A 79 7.89 4.94 -10.30
CA ASP A 79 7.56 3.95 -11.33
C ASP A 79 7.96 2.50 -10.93
N GLY A 80 8.39 2.30 -9.68
CA GLY A 80 9.07 1.09 -9.25
C GLY A 80 8.18 0.09 -8.54
N TYR A 81 8.22 -1.17 -8.96
CA TYR A 81 7.69 -2.32 -8.23
C TYR A 81 8.79 -3.33 -7.97
N LEU A 82 8.87 -3.85 -6.75
CA LEU A 82 9.81 -4.90 -6.39
C LEU A 82 9.08 -6.09 -5.79
N PHE A 83 9.30 -7.25 -6.39
CA PHE A 83 8.67 -8.50 -5.99
C PHE A 83 9.68 -9.37 -5.26
N LEU A 84 9.37 -9.73 -4.01
CA LEU A 84 10.19 -10.58 -3.18
C LEU A 84 9.51 -11.93 -2.96
N LYS A 85 10.31 -13.00 -3.02
CA LYS A 85 9.95 -14.32 -2.50
C LYS A 85 10.71 -14.58 -1.21
N LEU A 86 9.98 -14.78 -0.12
CA LEU A 86 10.52 -15.08 1.20
C LEU A 86 10.28 -16.56 1.48
N ASP A 87 11.37 -17.29 1.70
CA ASP A 87 11.36 -18.75 1.80
C ASP A 87 10.70 -19.39 0.55
N GLU A 88 9.88 -20.42 0.71
CA GLU A 88 9.23 -21.07 -0.44
C GLU A 88 7.76 -20.68 -0.60
N ASP A 89 7.16 -20.03 0.40
CA ASP A 89 5.72 -19.91 0.52
C ASP A 89 5.20 -18.49 0.88
N LYS A 90 6.06 -17.48 0.80
CA LYS A 90 5.65 -16.11 1.07
C LYS A 90 6.10 -15.18 -0.05
N TYR A 91 5.20 -14.34 -0.50
CA TYR A 91 5.44 -13.37 -1.55
C TYR A 91 5.12 -11.97 -1.06
N LEU A 92 5.92 -11.01 -1.46
CA LEU A 92 5.72 -9.59 -1.15
C LEU A 92 5.91 -8.79 -2.43
N LEU A 93 4.95 -7.91 -2.72
CA LEU A 93 5.03 -6.84 -3.69
C LEU A 93 5.25 -5.53 -2.94
N ALA A 94 6.33 -4.83 -3.20
CA ALA A 94 6.49 -3.42 -2.84
C ALA A 94 5.99 -2.56 -4.01
N GLU A 95 5.00 -1.72 -3.74
CA GLU A 95 4.37 -0.82 -4.71
C GLU A 95 5.25 0.42 -4.95
N PRO A 96 4.92 1.32 -5.90
CA PRO A 96 5.66 2.57 -6.11
C PRO A 96 5.76 3.42 -4.83
N ASP A 97 6.80 4.24 -4.76
CA ASP A 97 7.06 5.14 -3.64
C ASP A 97 6.99 4.47 -2.26
N THR A 98 7.55 3.25 -2.16
CA THR A 98 7.53 2.45 -0.93
C THR A 98 8.92 2.34 -0.33
N SER A 99 9.02 2.43 0.99
CA SER A 99 10.26 2.19 1.73
C SER A 99 10.02 1.35 2.96
N PHE A 100 10.78 0.27 3.10
CA PHE A 100 10.73 -0.59 4.27
C PHE A 100 12.09 -1.20 4.60
N GLN A 101 12.24 -1.67 5.84
CA GLN A 101 13.36 -2.50 6.28
C GLN A 101 12.88 -3.94 6.50
N LEU A 102 13.67 -4.90 6.02
CA LEU A 102 13.45 -6.31 6.21
C LEU A 102 14.13 -6.81 7.49
N ILE A 103 13.38 -7.39 8.40
CA ILE A 103 13.90 -8.10 9.57
C ILE A 103 13.48 -9.57 9.40
N ALA A 104 14.43 -10.44 9.02
CA ALA A 104 14.18 -11.83 8.72
C ALA A 104 15.16 -12.70 9.51
N THR A 105 14.66 -13.39 10.52
CA THR A 105 15.44 -14.27 11.41
C THR A 105 14.77 -15.65 11.54
N GLY A 106 15.39 -16.57 12.24
CA GLY A 106 14.94 -17.96 12.35
C GLY A 106 15.37 -18.82 11.16
N ASP A 107 14.72 -19.95 10.97
CA ASP A 107 14.93 -20.88 9.86
C ASP A 107 13.64 -21.08 9.04
N ALA A 108 13.65 -21.99 8.06
CA ALA A 108 12.49 -22.20 7.19
C ALA A 108 11.28 -22.81 7.93
N GLN A 109 11.47 -23.51 9.04
CA GLN A 109 10.41 -24.11 9.85
C GLN A 109 9.88 -23.12 10.92
N ASN A 110 10.76 -22.25 11.44
CA ASN A 110 10.46 -21.29 12.51
C ASN A 110 10.79 -19.88 12.02
N SER A 111 10.14 -19.48 10.96
CA SER A 111 10.42 -18.22 10.28
C SER A 111 9.87 -17.02 11.06
N LYS A 112 10.73 -16.04 11.33
CA LYS A 112 10.38 -14.78 12.00
C LYS A 112 10.65 -13.64 11.03
N THR A 113 9.57 -13.06 10.50
CA THR A 113 9.64 -11.96 9.53
C THR A 113 8.92 -10.76 10.06
N ARG A 114 9.58 -9.60 10.00
CA ARG A 114 8.98 -8.31 10.24
C ARG A 114 9.39 -7.36 9.13
N ILE A 115 8.44 -6.65 8.56
CA ILE A 115 8.63 -5.58 7.59
C ILE A 115 8.35 -4.27 8.33
N GLU A 116 9.35 -3.44 8.52
CA GLU A 116 9.18 -2.09 9.06
C GLU A 116 8.88 -1.15 7.89
N LEU A 117 7.58 -0.93 7.64
CA LEU A 117 7.10 -0.08 6.57
C LEU A 117 7.12 1.39 6.98
N ALA A 118 8.01 2.17 6.37
CA ALA A 118 8.18 3.59 6.68
C ALA A 118 7.16 4.47 5.93
N TYR A 119 6.93 4.18 4.66
CA TYR A 119 5.92 4.82 3.81
C TYR A 119 5.63 3.96 2.57
N GLY A 120 4.53 4.28 1.86
CA GLY A 120 4.09 3.55 0.67
C GLY A 120 3.24 2.33 1.02
N ALA A 121 3.26 1.29 0.19
CA ALA A 121 2.42 0.14 0.36
C ALA A 121 3.13 -1.17 -0.01
N VAL A 122 2.79 -2.24 0.71
CA VAL A 122 3.22 -3.60 0.41
C VAL A 122 2.02 -4.52 0.38
N THR A 123 1.94 -5.36 -0.68
CA THR A 123 0.95 -6.43 -0.78
C THR A 123 1.64 -7.77 -0.52
N ILE A 124 1.08 -8.55 0.39
CA ILE A 124 1.67 -9.80 0.87
C ILE A 124 0.72 -10.97 0.61
N HIS A 125 1.30 -12.09 0.21
CA HIS A 125 0.61 -13.36 0.10
C HIS A 125 1.40 -14.45 0.83
N VAL A 126 0.80 -15.01 1.89
CA VAL A 126 1.32 -16.15 2.66
C VAL A 126 0.55 -17.40 2.27
N VAL A 127 1.17 -18.29 1.50
CA VAL A 127 0.52 -19.48 0.90
C VAL A 127 0.05 -20.43 1.99
N ASN A 128 0.94 -20.77 2.94
CA ASN A 128 0.67 -21.74 4.00
C ASN A 128 0.45 -21.03 5.33
N ALA A 129 -0.40 -21.60 6.18
CA ALA A 129 -0.51 -21.15 7.56
C ALA A 129 0.86 -21.25 8.26
N LEU A 130 1.22 -20.22 9.00
CA LEU A 130 2.47 -20.21 9.75
C LEU A 130 2.43 -21.23 10.89
N SER A 131 3.59 -21.84 11.21
CA SER A 131 3.74 -22.68 12.40
C SER A 131 3.60 -21.85 13.68
N ASP A 132 3.37 -22.53 14.82
CA ASP A 132 3.19 -21.84 16.11
C ASP A 132 4.44 -21.05 16.57
N ASP A 133 5.63 -21.44 16.09
CA ASP A 133 6.89 -20.76 16.38
C ASP A 133 7.30 -19.74 15.31
N SER A 134 6.48 -19.57 14.26
CA SER A 134 6.69 -18.61 13.19
C SER A 134 5.78 -17.40 13.34
N PHE A 135 6.25 -16.24 12.89
CA PHE A 135 5.40 -15.05 12.74
C PHE A 135 5.75 -14.27 11.48
N PHE A 136 4.75 -13.54 10.99
CA PHE A 136 4.90 -12.53 9.96
C PHE A 136 4.18 -11.25 10.41
N GLU A 137 4.90 -10.14 10.48
CA GLU A 137 4.39 -8.88 11.00
C GLU A 137 4.77 -7.72 10.07
N ILE A 138 3.88 -6.74 9.98
CA ILE A 138 4.18 -5.41 9.44
C ILE A 138 4.20 -4.43 10.61
N GLY A 139 5.32 -3.78 10.83
CA GLY A 139 5.45 -2.65 11.73
C GLY A 139 5.31 -1.35 10.95
N THR A 140 4.59 -0.40 11.50
CA THR A 140 4.48 0.96 10.98
C THR A 140 4.78 1.96 12.11
N GLY A 141 4.78 3.25 11.80
CA GLY A 141 5.00 4.28 12.82
C GLY A 141 3.94 4.32 13.93
N ASN A 142 2.72 3.79 13.69
CA ASN A 142 1.58 3.84 14.61
C ASN A 142 0.86 2.49 14.81
N SER A 143 1.36 1.39 14.23
CA SER A 143 0.71 0.08 14.42
C SER A 143 1.65 -1.11 14.22
N THR A 144 1.23 -2.27 14.71
CA THR A 144 1.78 -3.58 14.35
C THR A 144 0.63 -4.45 13.83
N MET A 145 0.83 -5.04 12.65
CA MET A 145 -0.12 -5.92 11.97
C MET A 145 0.47 -7.33 11.93
N ALA A 146 -0.13 -8.27 12.66
CA ALA A 146 0.33 -9.65 12.74
C ALA A 146 -0.61 -10.56 11.94
N VAL A 147 -0.03 -11.49 11.18
CA VAL A 147 -0.77 -12.37 10.26
C VAL A 147 -0.45 -13.84 10.48
N ARG A 148 -1.40 -14.73 10.08
CA ARG A 148 -1.25 -16.18 10.20
C ARG A 148 -1.73 -16.90 8.94
N GLY A 149 -1.11 -16.64 7.77
CA GLY A 149 -1.48 -17.28 6.51
C GLY A 149 -2.57 -16.50 5.76
N THR A 150 -2.27 -15.29 5.35
CA THR A 150 -3.21 -14.26 4.90
C THR A 150 -2.73 -13.65 3.60
N SER A 151 -3.65 -13.21 2.73
CA SER A 151 -3.39 -12.29 1.63
C SER A 151 -3.92 -10.91 2.01
N PHE A 152 -3.05 -9.90 2.04
CA PHE A 152 -3.39 -8.56 2.51
C PHE A 152 -2.48 -7.49 1.93
N ARG A 153 -2.92 -6.26 1.95
CA ARG A 153 -2.15 -5.06 1.64
C ARG A 153 -2.04 -4.19 2.88
N ALA A 154 -0.83 -3.72 3.17
CA ALA A 154 -0.57 -2.73 4.21
C ALA A 154 0.01 -1.47 3.59
N SER A 155 -0.44 -0.30 4.05
CA SER A 155 0.02 1.00 3.55
C SER A 155 0.33 1.97 4.68
N VAL A 156 1.22 2.91 4.38
CA VAL A 156 1.56 4.04 5.27
C VAL A 156 1.55 5.30 4.44
N THR A 157 0.70 6.25 4.85
CA THR A 157 0.63 7.58 4.26
C THR A 157 0.78 8.65 5.34
N GLU A 158 1.31 9.79 4.98
CA GLU A 158 1.41 10.94 5.86
C GLU A 158 1.00 12.20 5.09
N ASN A 159 0.06 12.94 5.61
CA ASN A 159 -0.37 14.20 5.04
C ASN A 159 -0.48 15.31 6.11
N GLU A 160 -0.51 16.58 5.67
CA GLU A 160 -0.53 17.73 6.59
C GLU A 160 -1.81 17.84 7.41
N GLN A 161 -2.91 17.23 7.01
CA GLN A 161 -4.25 17.40 7.60
C GLN A 161 -4.56 16.26 8.58
N GLU A 162 -4.21 15.03 8.22
CA GLU A 162 -4.58 13.81 8.96
C GLU A 162 -3.39 13.17 9.68
N GLY A 163 -2.15 13.65 9.39
CA GLY A 163 -0.92 13.10 9.95
C GLY A 163 -0.58 11.71 9.40
N LEU A 164 0.06 10.89 10.23
CA LEU A 164 0.44 9.52 9.88
C LEU A 164 -0.77 8.59 9.94
N GLN A 165 -1.04 7.89 8.85
CA GLN A 165 -2.06 6.87 8.77
C GLN A 165 -1.46 5.55 8.30
N SER A 166 -1.89 4.44 8.91
CA SER A 166 -1.60 3.10 8.43
C SER A 166 -2.88 2.42 7.99
N GLY A 167 -2.92 1.97 6.73
CA GLY A 167 -4.03 1.24 6.14
C GLY A 167 -3.77 -0.26 6.13
N ILE A 168 -4.84 -1.04 6.22
CA ILE A 168 -4.84 -2.49 6.03
C ILE A 168 -6.06 -2.90 5.20
N GLU A 169 -5.85 -3.69 4.18
CA GLU A 169 -6.86 -4.30 3.32
C GLU A 169 -6.63 -5.81 3.31
N VAL A 170 -7.59 -6.59 3.80
CA VAL A 170 -7.47 -8.05 3.91
C VAL A 170 -8.26 -8.71 2.80
N PHE A 171 -7.57 -9.35 1.86
CA PHE A 171 -8.20 -10.07 0.75
C PHE A 171 -8.62 -11.48 1.18
N GLU A 172 -7.78 -12.18 1.96
CA GLU A 172 -8.05 -13.54 2.44
C GLU A 172 -7.43 -13.74 3.84
N GLY A 173 -8.14 -14.47 4.71
CA GLY A 173 -7.69 -14.75 6.07
C GLY A 173 -8.03 -13.66 7.07
N GLU A 174 -7.14 -13.42 8.03
CA GLU A 174 -7.31 -12.42 9.08
C GLU A 174 -5.99 -11.77 9.48
N VAL A 175 -6.05 -10.49 9.87
CA VAL A 175 -4.92 -9.71 10.38
C VAL A 175 -5.30 -9.13 11.74
N SER A 176 -4.43 -9.31 12.72
CA SER A 176 -4.53 -8.64 14.03
C SER A 176 -3.79 -7.31 13.98
N VAL A 177 -4.52 -6.21 14.09
CA VAL A 177 -3.98 -4.84 14.07
C VAL A 177 -3.90 -4.32 15.49
N GLN A 178 -2.69 -4.07 15.99
CA GLN A 178 -2.44 -3.49 17.31
C GLN A 178 -1.90 -2.07 17.15
N PRO A 179 -2.66 -1.04 17.52
CA PRO A 179 -2.20 0.34 17.40
C PRO A 179 -1.13 0.67 18.43
N ILE A 180 -0.27 1.61 18.07
CA ILE A 180 0.76 2.21 18.93
C ILE A 180 0.41 3.68 19.14
N ASN A 181 0.07 4.03 20.36
CA ASN A 181 -0.29 5.40 20.72
C ASN A 181 0.92 6.34 20.66
N PRO A 182 0.74 7.66 20.55
CA PRO A 182 1.85 8.63 20.50
C PRO A 182 2.79 8.59 21.71
N ASN A 183 2.34 8.07 22.85
CA ASN A 183 3.15 7.88 24.04
C ASN A 183 3.96 6.57 24.06
N GLY A 184 3.88 5.79 22.99
CA GLY A 184 4.54 4.49 22.81
C GLY A 184 3.84 3.31 23.49
N SER A 185 2.67 3.50 24.11
CA SER A 185 1.87 2.40 24.63
C SER A 185 1.09 1.73 23.51
N THR A 186 0.84 0.42 23.61
CA THR A 186 -0.01 -0.31 22.68
C THR A 186 -1.48 -0.22 23.08
N GLY A 187 -2.37 -0.04 22.09
CA GLY A 187 -3.81 -0.11 22.28
C GLY A 187 -4.34 -1.53 22.25
N GLU A 188 -5.68 -1.68 22.26
CA GLU A 188 -6.33 -2.97 22.10
C GLU A 188 -6.24 -3.45 20.64
N ALA A 189 -5.94 -4.74 20.44
CA ALA A 189 -5.84 -5.31 19.11
C ALA A 189 -7.23 -5.46 18.47
N THR A 190 -7.32 -5.08 17.20
CA THR A 190 -8.54 -5.22 16.37
C THR A 190 -8.27 -6.24 15.27
N THR A 191 -9.17 -7.22 15.11
CA THR A 191 -9.09 -8.19 14.01
C THR A 191 -9.78 -7.64 12.76
N VAL A 192 -9.07 -7.63 11.63
CA VAL A 192 -9.58 -7.32 10.31
C VAL A 192 -9.60 -8.62 9.50
N THR A 193 -10.74 -8.97 8.94
CA THR A 193 -10.96 -10.25 8.23
C THR A 193 -11.15 -10.03 6.73
N ALA A 194 -11.12 -11.11 5.95
CA ALA A 194 -11.30 -11.08 4.49
C ALA A 194 -12.45 -10.16 4.04
N GLY A 195 -12.20 -9.34 3.02
CA GLY A 195 -13.12 -8.33 2.49
C GLY A 195 -13.20 -7.04 3.32
N GLN A 196 -12.53 -6.97 4.46
CA GLN A 196 -12.51 -5.77 5.30
C GLN A 196 -11.25 -4.94 5.09
N ALA A 197 -11.40 -3.63 5.28
CA ALA A 197 -10.29 -2.70 5.36
C ALA A 197 -10.40 -1.86 6.65
N ALA A 198 -9.26 -1.39 7.16
CA ALA A 198 -9.20 -0.52 8.33
C ALA A 198 -8.06 0.48 8.22
N ILE A 199 -8.20 1.60 8.92
CA ILE A 199 -7.19 2.65 9.05
C ILE A 199 -6.84 2.81 10.53
N VAL A 200 -5.56 2.97 10.81
CA VAL A 200 -5.04 3.41 12.12
C VAL A 200 -4.58 4.86 11.96
N ASP A 201 -5.21 5.77 12.68
CA ASP A 201 -4.87 7.18 12.66
C ASP A 201 -3.64 7.52 13.53
N GLN A 202 -3.22 8.77 13.51
CA GLN A 202 -2.07 9.25 14.26
C GLN A 202 -2.25 9.13 15.79
N GLU A 203 -3.48 9.14 16.27
CA GLU A 203 -3.83 9.00 17.69
C GLU A 203 -3.87 7.53 18.14
N GLY A 204 -3.82 6.57 17.21
CA GLY A 204 -3.91 5.14 17.47
C GLY A 204 -5.34 4.61 17.51
N ASN A 205 -6.32 5.34 16.95
CA ASN A 205 -7.65 4.80 16.77
C ASN A 205 -7.67 3.88 15.54
N VAL A 206 -8.35 2.74 15.67
CA VAL A 206 -8.55 1.78 14.56
C VAL A 206 -9.99 1.89 14.08
N GLU A 207 -10.17 2.32 12.83
CA GLU A 207 -11.48 2.44 12.19
C GLU A 207 -11.58 1.49 11.00
N LYS A 208 -12.61 0.62 10.98
CA LYS A 208 -12.93 -0.20 9.82
C LYS A 208 -13.68 0.64 8.79
N THR A 209 -13.23 0.60 7.52
CA THR A 209 -13.90 1.33 6.46
C THR A 209 -15.26 0.71 6.13
N SER A 210 -16.25 1.53 5.79
CA SER A 210 -17.61 1.07 5.49
C SER A 210 -17.72 0.28 4.19
N GLU A 211 -16.82 0.57 3.22
CA GLU A 211 -16.79 -0.07 1.90
C GLU A 211 -16.00 -1.38 1.90
N GLY A 212 -15.13 -1.59 2.90
CA GLY A 212 -14.23 -2.73 2.91
C GLY A 212 -13.15 -2.64 1.83
N VAL A 213 -12.73 -3.79 1.29
CA VAL A 213 -11.79 -3.87 0.17
C VAL A 213 -12.51 -3.60 -1.15
N VAL A 214 -11.97 -2.68 -1.96
CA VAL A 214 -12.46 -2.32 -3.29
C VAL A 214 -11.34 -2.59 -4.30
N LEU A 215 -11.41 -3.72 -5.03
CA LEU A 215 -10.36 -4.16 -5.95
C LEU A 215 -10.11 -3.15 -7.08
N GLU A 216 -11.12 -2.42 -7.52
CA GLU A 216 -11.01 -1.38 -8.54
C GLU A 216 -10.09 -0.22 -8.12
N ASN A 217 -9.84 -0.02 -6.83
CA ASN A 217 -8.92 1.01 -6.33
C ASN A 217 -7.46 0.59 -6.41
N LEU A 218 -7.17 -0.72 -6.58
CA LEU A 218 -5.80 -1.23 -6.70
C LEU A 218 -5.26 -0.96 -8.11
N ASP A 219 -3.95 -0.76 -8.24
CA ASP A 219 -3.29 -0.66 -9.54
C ASP A 219 -3.23 -2.02 -10.26
N GLU A 220 -2.94 -1.99 -11.58
CA GLU A 220 -2.93 -3.19 -12.42
C GLU A 220 -1.89 -4.22 -11.94
N THR A 221 -0.74 -3.77 -11.48
CA THR A 221 0.35 -4.66 -11.01
C THR A 221 -0.03 -5.36 -9.71
N THR A 222 -0.69 -4.65 -8.81
CA THR A 222 -1.22 -5.22 -7.56
C THR A 222 -2.35 -6.22 -7.84
N LEU A 223 -3.25 -5.92 -8.78
CA LEU A 223 -4.28 -6.86 -9.24
C LEU A 223 -3.67 -8.12 -9.85
N GLU A 224 -2.66 -7.99 -10.72
CA GLU A 224 -1.91 -9.14 -11.27
C GLU A 224 -1.22 -9.95 -10.17
N PHE A 225 -0.69 -9.29 -9.13
CA PHE A 225 -0.09 -9.99 -8.00
C PHE A 225 -1.10 -10.80 -7.18
N LEU A 226 -2.35 -10.34 -7.05
CA LEU A 226 -3.42 -11.10 -6.38
C LEU A 226 -3.78 -12.39 -7.12
N LYS A 227 -3.60 -12.47 -8.44
CA LYS A 227 -3.79 -13.72 -9.20
C LYS A 227 -2.87 -14.83 -8.72
N LEU A 228 -1.67 -14.49 -8.20
CA LEU A 228 -0.79 -15.48 -7.57
C LEU A 228 -1.44 -16.14 -6.33
N ALA A 229 -2.23 -15.38 -5.56
CA ALA A 229 -2.98 -15.94 -4.43
C ALA A 229 -4.07 -16.91 -4.93
N ILE A 230 -4.79 -16.54 -5.99
CA ILE A 230 -5.81 -17.39 -6.63
C ILE A 230 -5.19 -18.69 -7.17
N GLU A 231 -4.04 -18.60 -7.84
CA GLU A 231 -3.28 -19.79 -8.33
C GLU A 231 -2.86 -20.74 -7.19
N ASN A 232 -2.66 -20.19 -5.99
CA ASN A 232 -2.39 -20.97 -4.77
C ASN A 232 -3.66 -21.41 -4.03
N GLY A 233 -4.85 -21.28 -4.67
CA GLY A 233 -6.12 -21.77 -4.15
C GLY A 233 -6.74 -20.88 -3.08
N LYS A 234 -6.36 -19.61 -3.02
CA LYS A 234 -6.92 -18.62 -2.09
C LYS A 234 -8.13 -17.89 -2.71
N ASP A 235 -9.10 -17.58 -1.87
CA ASP A 235 -10.25 -16.74 -2.23
C ASP A 235 -9.95 -15.29 -1.84
N VAL A 236 -9.70 -14.44 -2.81
CA VAL A 236 -9.40 -13.02 -2.60
C VAL A 236 -10.63 -12.11 -2.84
N GLY A 237 -11.82 -12.70 -2.91
CA GLY A 237 -13.07 -11.99 -3.17
C GLY A 237 -13.37 -11.79 -4.66
N ALA A 238 -12.54 -12.32 -5.56
CA ALA A 238 -12.72 -12.34 -7.00
C ALA A 238 -12.01 -13.57 -7.60
N ASP A 239 -12.41 -14.01 -8.78
CA ASP A 239 -11.65 -14.98 -9.56
C ASP A 239 -10.69 -14.28 -10.55
N ALA A 240 -9.87 -15.09 -11.26
CA ALA A 240 -8.87 -14.55 -12.19
C ALA A 240 -9.51 -13.82 -13.38
N ASP A 241 -10.67 -14.28 -13.87
CA ASP A 241 -11.36 -13.67 -15.00
C ASP A 241 -11.96 -12.32 -14.58
N GLU A 242 -12.48 -12.20 -13.35
CA GLU A 242 -12.99 -10.95 -12.79
C GLU A 242 -11.85 -9.93 -12.61
N ILE A 243 -10.66 -10.36 -12.13
CA ILE A 243 -9.49 -9.48 -12.05
C ILE A 243 -9.06 -9.02 -13.45
N ASP A 244 -9.03 -9.91 -14.44
CA ASP A 244 -8.72 -9.55 -15.83
C ASP A 244 -9.72 -8.54 -16.39
N GLU A 245 -11.01 -8.65 -16.05
CA GLU A 245 -12.03 -7.67 -16.44
C GLU A 245 -11.79 -6.30 -15.78
N ILE A 246 -11.44 -6.26 -14.50
CA ILE A 246 -11.09 -5.01 -13.80
C ILE A 246 -9.89 -4.34 -14.48
N ILE A 247 -8.81 -5.09 -14.75
CA ILE A 247 -7.60 -4.60 -15.44
C ILE A 247 -7.97 -4.06 -16.83
N ALA A 248 -8.73 -4.84 -17.63
CA ALA A 248 -9.15 -4.42 -18.95
C ALA A 248 -10.02 -3.15 -18.92
N ASN A 249 -10.84 -2.96 -17.88
CA ASN A 249 -11.63 -1.75 -17.70
C ASN A 249 -10.74 -0.54 -17.40
N LYS A 250 -9.71 -0.68 -16.56
CA LYS A 250 -8.76 0.42 -16.25
C LYS A 250 -8.04 0.97 -17.48
N GLN A 251 -7.83 0.14 -18.50
CA GLN A 251 -7.19 0.56 -19.75
C GLN A 251 -8.14 1.27 -20.71
N LYS A 252 -9.46 1.28 -20.45
CA LYS A 252 -10.44 1.96 -21.28
C LYS A 252 -10.42 3.47 -21.07
N THR A 253 -10.71 4.20 -22.15
CA THR A 253 -10.98 5.63 -22.07
C THR A 253 -12.33 5.92 -22.70
N PHE A 254 -13.07 6.85 -22.13
CA PHE A 254 -14.39 7.25 -22.56
C PHE A 254 -14.42 8.71 -23.00
N THR A 255 -15.37 9.02 -23.88
CA THR A 255 -15.57 10.38 -24.38
C THR A 255 -16.69 11.05 -23.59
N VAL A 256 -16.35 12.16 -22.92
CA VAL A 256 -17.33 13.06 -22.34
C VAL A 256 -17.59 14.19 -23.33
N THR A 257 -18.83 14.31 -23.81
CA THR A 257 -19.25 15.34 -24.78
C THR A 257 -20.07 16.39 -24.06
N PHE A 258 -19.59 17.62 -24.03
CA PHE A 258 -20.30 18.75 -23.46
C PHE A 258 -21.09 19.51 -24.53
N VAL A 259 -22.40 19.66 -24.31
CA VAL A 259 -23.31 20.31 -25.25
C VAL A 259 -23.89 21.58 -24.67
N PHE A 260 -23.66 22.71 -25.34
CA PHE A 260 -24.22 24.01 -25.00
C PHE A 260 -25.07 24.54 -26.18
N ASP A 261 -26.28 24.99 -25.90
CA ASP A 261 -27.25 25.47 -26.94
C ASP A 261 -27.41 24.49 -28.13
N GLY A 262 -27.53 23.19 -27.81
CA GLY A 262 -27.70 22.11 -28.78
C GLY A 262 -26.47 21.83 -29.65
N LYS A 263 -25.32 22.40 -29.38
CA LYS A 263 -24.07 22.19 -30.11
C LYS A 263 -22.98 21.65 -29.21
N VAL A 264 -22.12 20.79 -29.77
CA VAL A 264 -20.93 20.33 -29.04
C VAL A 264 -20.03 21.52 -28.73
N PHE A 265 -19.85 21.79 -27.45
CA PHE A 265 -18.97 22.83 -26.93
C PHE A 265 -17.54 22.33 -26.71
N ALA A 266 -17.40 21.15 -26.11
CA ALA A 266 -16.13 20.50 -25.86
C ALA A 266 -16.28 18.98 -25.84
N THR A 267 -15.18 18.29 -26.02
CA THR A 267 -15.06 16.85 -25.78
C THR A 267 -13.79 16.60 -24.96
N GLU A 268 -13.86 15.68 -24.01
CA GLU A 268 -12.74 15.23 -23.20
C GLU A 268 -12.63 13.71 -23.26
N ARG A 269 -11.41 13.17 -23.30
CA ARG A 269 -11.19 11.73 -23.10
C ARG A 269 -10.77 11.51 -21.67
N VAL A 270 -11.54 10.68 -20.96
CA VAL A 270 -11.36 10.40 -19.54
C VAL A 270 -11.09 8.90 -19.38
N ALA A 271 -10.10 8.53 -18.57
CA ALA A 271 -9.83 7.14 -18.26
C ALA A 271 -10.99 6.55 -17.43
N TYR A 272 -11.17 5.24 -17.48
CA TYR A 272 -12.17 4.53 -16.69
C TYR A 272 -12.00 4.87 -15.20
N GLY A 273 -13.08 5.26 -14.55
CA GLY A 273 -13.08 5.59 -13.12
C GLY A 273 -12.60 7.00 -12.76
N GLU A 274 -11.95 7.72 -13.69
CA GLU A 274 -11.52 9.10 -13.47
C GLU A 274 -12.69 10.09 -13.59
N LEU A 275 -12.49 11.30 -13.05
CA LEU A 275 -13.48 12.36 -13.08
C LEU A 275 -13.31 13.24 -14.32
N ALA A 276 -14.43 13.66 -14.91
CA ALA A 276 -14.41 14.65 -15.99
C ALA A 276 -14.09 16.05 -15.47
N THR A 277 -13.37 16.84 -16.28
CA THR A 277 -13.09 18.24 -16.00
C THR A 277 -14.30 19.12 -16.37
N ARG A 278 -14.76 19.93 -15.43
CA ARG A 278 -15.85 20.86 -15.68
C ARG A 278 -15.44 21.98 -16.64
N PRO A 279 -16.02 22.08 -17.85
CA PRO A 279 -15.67 23.16 -18.78
C PRO A 279 -16.19 24.53 -18.29
N THR A 280 -15.38 25.58 -18.53
CA THR A 280 -15.74 26.97 -18.23
C THR A 280 -16.26 27.66 -19.48
N LEU A 281 -17.48 28.19 -19.40
CA LEU A 281 -18.07 29.04 -20.45
C LEU A 281 -17.71 30.52 -20.21
N MET A 282 -17.31 31.20 -21.29
CA MET A 282 -16.99 32.65 -21.22
C MET A 282 -17.67 33.41 -22.38
N PRO A 283 -18.52 34.42 -22.10
CA PRO A 283 -18.98 34.86 -20.78
C PRO A 283 -19.83 33.79 -20.07
N ALA A 284 -19.81 33.78 -18.74
CA ALA A 284 -20.55 32.79 -17.97
C ALA A 284 -22.06 33.00 -18.14
N PRO A 285 -22.82 32.12 -18.79
CA PRO A 285 -24.26 32.21 -18.90
C PRO A 285 -24.93 31.81 -17.57
N THR A 286 -26.22 32.12 -17.44
CA THR A 286 -27.03 31.60 -16.34
C THR A 286 -27.30 30.11 -16.59
N GLY A 287 -27.13 29.27 -15.55
CA GLY A 287 -27.36 27.84 -15.66
C GLY A 287 -26.19 26.99 -15.18
N ASN A 288 -26.24 25.70 -15.47
CA ASN A 288 -25.24 24.74 -15.05
C ASN A 288 -25.12 23.54 -16.02
N TRP A 289 -24.01 22.80 -15.96
CA TRP A 289 -23.91 21.48 -16.56
C TRP A 289 -24.77 20.47 -15.81
N GLU A 290 -25.58 19.70 -16.52
CA GLU A 290 -26.45 18.62 -15.96
C GLU A 290 -25.63 17.35 -15.70
N PHE A 291 -24.63 17.50 -14.81
CA PHE A 291 -23.74 16.40 -14.43
C PHE A 291 -23.10 16.67 -13.05
N ASP A 292 -22.99 15.60 -12.26
CA ASP A 292 -22.23 15.60 -11.02
C ASP A 292 -20.77 15.24 -11.31
N PHE A 293 -19.88 16.23 -11.27
CA PHE A 293 -18.45 16.09 -11.54
C PHE A 293 -17.68 15.34 -10.43
N THR A 294 -18.35 14.84 -9.42
CA THR A 294 -17.79 13.87 -8.46
C THR A 294 -18.08 12.43 -8.86
N THR A 295 -18.83 12.21 -9.94
CA THR A 295 -19.15 10.88 -10.47
C THR A 295 -18.05 10.39 -11.41
N PRO A 296 -17.46 9.20 -11.15
CA PRO A 296 -16.48 8.58 -12.04
C PRO A 296 -17.07 8.24 -13.42
N ILE A 297 -16.24 8.39 -14.47
CA ILE A 297 -16.64 8.09 -15.85
C ILE A 297 -16.39 6.61 -16.16
N THR A 298 -17.44 5.86 -16.47
CA THR A 298 -17.39 4.43 -16.80
C THR A 298 -17.95 4.08 -18.18
N SER A 299 -18.43 5.09 -18.92
CA SER A 299 -18.95 4.96 -20.30
C SER A 299 -18.89 6.30 -21.03
N ASP A 300 -19.06 6.28 -22.35
CA ASP A 300 -19.26 7.51 -23.12
C ASP A 300 -20.54 8.22 -22.65
N ILE A 301 -20.43 9.51 -22.35
CA ILE A 301 -21.57 10.32 -21.87
C ILE A 301 -21.69 11.65 -22.62
N THR A 302 -22.91 12.16 -22.66
CA THR A 302 -23.20 13.52 -23.14
C THR A 302 -23.78 14.34 -22.00
N VAL A 303 -23.11 15.45 -21.68
CA VAL A 303 -23.47 16.39 -20.61
C VAL A 303 -24.03 17.65 -21.23
N ASN A 304 -25.27 17.98 -20.91
CA ASN A 304 -25.94 19.17 -21.43
C ASN A 304 -25.84 20.35 -20.46
N TRP A 305 -25.82 21.56 -21.03
CA TRP A 305 -26.06 22.77 -20.26
C TRP A 305 -27.56 22.97 -20.08
N VAL A 306 -27.97 23.29 -18.85
CA VAL A 306 -29.35 23.61 -18.48
C VAL A 306 -29.41 24.99 -17.82
N GLU A 307 -30.42 25.81 -18.19
CA GLU A 307 -30.67 27.14 -17.61
C GLU A 307 -31.46 27.06 -16.31
#